data_c60d7284872d7f6c70feb16d1409e382
#
_entry.id   c60d7284872d7f6c70feb16d1409e382
#
_cell.length_a   1.000
_cell.length_b   1.000
_cell.length_c   1.000
_cell.angle_alpha   90.00
_cell.angle_beta   90.00
_cell.angle_gamma   90.00
#
_symmetry.space_group_name_H-M   'P 1'
#
loop_
_entity.id
_entity.type
_entity.pdbx_description
1 polymer ?
#
loop_
_entity_poly.entity_id
_entity_poly.type
_entity_poly.pdbx_seq_one_letter_code
_entity_poly.pdbx_strand_id
1 'polypeptide(L)'
;MNPTSEILERITKSSTEHKDGVFTRLYRYLLREDIYYAAYQKLYANKGSTTKGVDDDTADHFSEAYVNALIQELRDGTYRAKPVRREYIAKKNGKMRPLGIPSFRDKLLQEAVRMILEAIYEPVFDSNSHGFRPHRSCHTALSQIKKDFTGIVWFIEGDITGCFDNIDHEVLIDVLAKKIKDSKFLNLIRQFLKAGYVENWQYNKTYSGTPQGGICSPILANIYLNELDMKFREMKARFDRPRTNNELQTPEYHAIDKEMKKISYWIDHTADPDARKELIQQYQTLNKQKRTIPCHPQTNKKFTFVRYADDWLVGVCGTKEECEALKIEIAEFLSSKLHLKLSEEKTHITHSSE
;
A
#
# COMPACT_ATOMS: atom_id res chain seq x y z
N MET A 1 10.15 36.00 -3.78
CA MET A 1 9.03 35.02 -3.59
C MET A 1 9.68 33.66 -3.44
N ASN A 2 9.36 32.87 -2.38
CA ASN A 2 10.02 31.57 -2.18
C ASN A 2 9.71 30.63 -3.35
N PRO A 3 10.71 29.91 -3.90
CA PRO A 3 10.48 28.99 -5.02
C PRO A 3 9.58 27.82 -4.61
N THR A 4 8.97 27.15 -5.59
CA THR A 4 8.07 26.01 -5.35
C THR A 4 8.74 24.90 -4.52
N SER A 5 10.03 24.63 -4.71
CA SER A 5 10.77 23.64 -3.91
C SER A 5 10.72 23.95 -2.41
N GLU A 6 11.00 25.17 -1.99
CA GLU A 6 10.94 25.57 -0.58
C GLU A 6 9.52 25.50 -0.02
N ILE A 7 8.49 25.77 -0.84
CA ILE A 7 7.09 25.62 -0.41
C ILE A 7 6.75 24.16 -0.14
N LEU A 8 7.13 23.26 -1.04
CA LEU A 8 6.91 21.82 -0.90
C LEU A 8 7.69 21.25 0.29
N GLU A 9 8.94 21.65 0.48
CA GLU A 9 9.75 21.27 1.64
C GLU A 9 9.11 21.72 2.96
N ARG A 10 8.58 22.95 3.02
CA ARG A 10 7.87 23.47 4.19
C ARG A 10 6.59 22.67 4.48
N ILE A 11 5.83 22.30 3.44
CA ILE A 11 4.64 21.45 3.59
C ILE A 11 5.06 20.08 4.12
N THR A 12 6.09 19.47 3.54
CA THR A 12 6.64 18.17 3.97
C THR A 12 7.09 18.21 5.43
N LYS A 13 7.86 19.25 5.82
CA LYS A 13 8.29 19.45 7.19
C LYS A 13 7.11 19.58 8.16
N SER A 14 6.15 20.42 7.83
CA SER A 14 4.92 20.59 8.64
C SER A 14 4.15 19.29 8.80
N SER A 15 4.02 18.47 7.72
CA SER A 15 3.35 17.18 7.78
C SER A 15 4.12 16.14 8.59
N THR A 16 5.45 16.21 8.59
CA THR A 16 6.31 15.31 9.38
C THR A 16 6.21 15.63 10.87
N GLU A 17 6.26 16.92 11.23
CA GLU A 17 6.24 17.39 12.61
C GLU A 17 4.83 17.27 13.22
N HIS A 18 3.79 17.46 12.42
CA HIS A 18 2.38 17.48 12.85
C HIS A 18 1.56 16.48 12.05
N LYS A 19 1.66 15.20 12.39
CA LYS A 19 0.96 14.12 11.64
C LYS A 19 -0.55 14.31 11.54
N ASP A 20 -1.18 14.92 12.52
CA ASP A 20 -2.62 15.24 12.54
C ASP A 20 -2.92 16.68 12.07
N GLY A 21 -1.89 17.39 11.60
CA GLY A 21 -2.01 18.75 11.11
C GLY A 21 -2.89 18.86 9.88
N VAL A 22 -3.63 19.96 9.79
CA VAL A 22 -4.50 20.28 8.66
C VAL A 22 -3.91 21.38 7.80
N PHE A 23 -4.11 21.26 6.49
CA PHE A 23 -3.62 22.20 5.49
C PHE A 23 -4.77 23.02 4.92
N THR A 24 -4.59 24.34 4.94
CA THR A 24 -5.51 25.30 4.36
C THR A 24 -4.82 26.07 3.24
N ARG A 25 -5.59 26.71 2.38
CA ARG A 25 -5.08 27.63 1.33
C ARG A 25 -4.07 26.97 0.37
N LEU A 26 -4.24 25.67 0.06
CA LEU A 26 -3.37 24.96 -0.88
C LEU A 26 -3.60 25.42 -2.33
N TYR A 27 -4.84 25.77 -2.66
CA TYR A 27 -5.22 26.22 -4.00
C TYR A 27 -4.40 27.42 -4.48
N ARG A 28 -3.96 28.33 -3.57
CA ARG A 28 -3.11 29.46 -3.92
C ARG A 28 -1.76 29.09 -4.56
N TYR A 29 -1.27 27.88 -4.26
CA TYR A 29 -0.03 27.42 -4.85
C TYR A 29 -0.18 27.07 -6.33
N LEU A 30 -1.40 26.69 -6.75
CA LEU A 30 -1.74 26.45 -8.15
C LEU A 30 -1.91 27.76 -8.98
N LEU A 31 -1.88 28.91 -8.32
CA LEU A 31 -1.90 30.23 -8.98
C LEU A 31 -0.50 30.82 -9.20
N ARG A 32 0.53 29.98 -9.10
CA ARG A 32 1.95 30.34 -9.28
C ARG A 32 2.47 29.72 -10.57
N GLU A 33 3.29 30.46 -11.28
CA GLU A 33 3.90 29.96 -12.53
C GLU A 33 4.96 28.88 -12.28
N ASP A 34 5.80 29.08 -11.27
CA ASP A 34 6.95 28.23 -10.99
C ASP A 34 6.60 26.76 -10.69
N ILE A 35 5.40 26.48 -10.17
CA ILE A 35 4.94 25.08 -9.96
C ILE A 35 4.72 24.36 -11.30
N TYR A 36 4.28 25.07 -12.34
CA TYR A 36 4.03 24.49 -13.66
C TYR A 36 5.32 24.24 -14.42
N TYR A 37 6.35 25.08 -14.23
CA TYR A 37 7.68 24.79 -14.78
C TYR A 37 8.29 23.54 -14.16
N ALA A 38 8.16 23.37 -12.82
CA ALA A 38 8.57 22.16 -12.13
C ALA A 38 7.77 20.92 -12.57
N ALA A 39 6.45 21.08 -12.74
CA ALA A 39 5.57 20.01 -13.24
C ALA A 39 5.92 19.62 -14.69
N TYR A 40 6.16 20.61 -15.56
CA TYR A 40 6.56 20.39 -16.95
C TYR A 40 7.87 19.60 -17.03
N GLN A 41 8.88 20.00 -16.27
CA GLN A 41 10.16 19.30 -16.26
C GLN A 41 10.00 17.80 -15.93
N LYS A 42 9.14 17.45 -14.98
CA LYS A 42 8.85 16.05 -14.64
C LYS A 42 8.08 15.32 -15.72
N LEU A 43 7.09 15.98 -16.33
CA LEU A 43 6.28 15.39 -17.38
C LEU A 43 7.04 15.18 -18.69
N TYR A 44 7.87 16.15 -19.09
CA TYR A 44 8.63 16.12 -20.33
C TYR A 44 9.60 14.94 -20.39
N ALA A 45 10.17 14.56 -19.25
CA ALA A 45 11.03 13.39 -19.14
C ALA A 45 10.32 12.05 -19.38
N ASN A 46 8.98 12.02 -19.34
CA ASN A 46 8.20 10.81 -19.50
C ASN A 46 7.83 10.54 -20.97
N LYS A 47 7.92 9.28 -21.41
CA LYS A 47 7.57 8.84 -22.78
C LYS A 47 6.15 9.21 -23.23
N GLY A 48 5.23 9.46 -22.29
CA GLY A 48 3.83 9.85 -22.56
C GLY A 48 3.61 11.37 -22.70
N SER A 49 4.65 12.20 -22.65
CA SER A 49 4.55 13.67 -22.70
C SER A 49 3.88 14.19 -23.99
N THR A 50 4.19 13.57 -25.11
CA THR A 50 3.64 13.93 -26.44
C THR A 50 2.38 13.15 -26.80
N THR A 51 1.87 12.27 -25.94
CA THR A 51 0.66 11.52 -26.20
C THR A 51 -0.57 12.42 -26.04
N LYS A 52 -1.32 12.62 -27.12
CA LYS A 52 -2.53 13.45 -27.17
C LYS A 52 -3.65 12.87 -26.30
N GLY A 53 -4.40 13.75 -25.62
CA GLY A 53 -5.65 13.41 -24.93
C GLY A 53 -6.83 13.38 -25.89
N VAL A 54 -7.94 14.03 -25.51
CA VAL A 54 -9.12 14.25 -26.38
C VAL A 54 -8.94 15.41 -27.36
N ASP A 55 -7.87 16.15 -27.21
CA ASP A 55 -7.45 17.29 -28.01
C ASP A 55 -6.05 17.04 -28.59
N ASP A 56 -5.62 17.97 -29.46
CA ASP A 56 -4.29 17.93 -30.08
C ASP A 56 -3.19 18.53 -29.19
N ASP A 57 -3.50 18.86 -27.94
CA ASP A 57 -2.58 19.52 -27.03
C ASP A 57 -1.50 18.55 -26.51
N THR A 58 -0.24 18.96 -26.59
CA THR A 58 0.94 18.18 -26.19
C THR A 58 1.95 19.06 -25.46
N ALA A 59 2.99 18.41 -24.90
CA ALA A 59 4.09 19.11 -24.23
C ALA A 59 4.79 20.16 -25.11
N ASP A 60 4.71 20.04 -26.44
CA ASP A 60 5.36 20.97 -27.37
C ASP A 60 4.72 22.37 -27.39
N HIS A 61 3.47 22.49 -26.93
CA HIS A 61 2.76 23.76 -26.83
C HIS A 61 3.03 24.53 -25.53
N PHE A 62 3.87 23.97 -24.65
CA PHE A 62 4.19 24.61 -23.37
C PHE A 62 4.89 25.95 -23.57
N SER A 63 4.37 27.00 -22.96
CA SER A 63 4.90 28.35 -22.97
C SER A 63 4.46 29.13 -21.75
N GLU A 64 5.07 30.29 -21.49
CA GLU A 64 4.63 31.19 -20.42
C GLU A 64 3.18 31.62 -20.62
N ALA A 65 2.79 31.98 -21.84
CA ALA A 65 1.40 32.36 -22.16
C ALA A 65 0.41 31.22 -21.89
N TYR A 66 0.81 29.96 -22.16
CA TYR A 66 0.02 28.77 -21.87
C TYR A 66 -0.22 28.61 -20.36
N VAL A 67 0.83 28.76 -19.55
CA VAL A 67 0.76 28.68 -18.09
C VAL A 67 -0.13 29.81 -17.53
N ASN A 68 0.07 31.05 -18.01
CA ASN A 68 -0.69 32.20 -17.58
C ASN A 68 -2.19 32.07 -17.92
N ALA A 69 -2.53 31.52 -19.08
CA ALA A 69 -3.91 31.21 -19.43
C ALA A 69 -4.56 30.19 -18.48
N LEU A 70 -3.83 29.12 -18.13
CA LEU A 70 -4.31 28.14 -17.14
C LEU A 70 -4.50 28.74 -15.75
N ILE A 71 -3.55 29.57 -15.29
CA ILE A 71 -3.65 30.26 -14.00
C ILE A 71 -4.85 31.22 -13.99
N GLN A 72 -5.10 31.90 -15.08
CA GLN A 72 -6.25 32.84 -15.17
C GLN A 72 -7.57 32.07 -15.07
N GLU A 73 -7.73 30.94 -15.76
CA GLU A 73 -8.93 30.12 -15.64
C GLU A 73 -9.14 29.57 -14.21
N LEU A 74 -8.05 29.18 -13.53
CA LEU A 74 -8.13 28.76 -12.12
C LEU A 74 -8.53 29.89 -11.20
N ARG A 75 -8.02 31.12 -11.45
CA ARG A 75 -8.35 32.33 -10.69
C ARG A 75 -9.81 32.73 -10.85
N ASP A 76 -10.30 32.69 -12.07
CA ASP A 76 -11.68 33.08 -12.42
C ASP A 76 -12.70 31.97 -12.12
N GLY A 77 -12.22 30.73 -11.80
CA GLY A 77 -13.07 29.57 -11.56
C GLY A 77 -13.72 29.02 -12.83
N THR A 78 -13.19 29.37 -14.01
CA THR A 78 -13.68 28.91 -15.31
C THR A 78 -13.05 27.62 -15.79
N TYR A 79 -11.95 27.20 -15.16
CA TYR A 79 -11.30 25.93 -15.48
C TYR A 79 -12.29 24.76 -15.36
N ARG A 80 -12.28 23.87 -16.36
CA ARG A 80 -13.02 22.61 -16.35
C ARG A 80 -12.09 21.50 -16.83
N ALA A 81 -11.98 20.42 -16.05
CA ALA A 81 -11.25 19.22 -16.43
C ALA A 81 -11.89 18.58 -17.67
N LYS A 82 -11.08 18.24 -18.67
CA LYS A 82 -11.54 17.55 -19.87
C LYS A 82 -11.68 16.06 -19.62
N PRO A 83 -12.60 15.35 -20.30
CA PRO A 83 -12.65 13.90 -20.23
C PRO A 83 -11.35 13.29 -20.73
N VAL A 84 -10.96 12.14 -20.19
CA VAL A 84 -9.77 11.42 -20.67
C VAL A 84 -10.09 10.64 -21.95
N ARG A 85 -9.13 10.55 -22.88
CA ARG A 85 -9.23 9.67 -24.05
C ARG A 85 -8.95 8.23 -23.62
N ARG A 86 -9.89 7.31 -23.88
CA ARG A 86 -9.73 5.90 -23.52
C ARG A 86 -8.96 5.15 -24.59
N GLU A 87 -7.95 4.41 -24.16
CA GLU A 87 -7.16 3.48 -24.96
C GLU A 87 -7.06 2.14 -24.22
N TYR A 88 -6.79 1.06 -24.95
CA TYR A 88 -6.68 -0.27 -24.36
C TYR A 88 -5.27 -0.85 -24.55
N ILE A 89 -4.69 -1.36 -23.45
CA ILE A 89 -3.40 -2.06 -23.48
C ILE A 89 -3.64 -3.52 -23.14
N ALA A 90 -3.11 -4.44 -23.98
CA ALA A 90 -3.20 -5.87 -23.73
C ALA A 90 -2.39 -6.28 -22.48
N LYS A 91 -3.03 -7.03 -21.58
CA LYS A 91 -2.35 -7.70 -20.46
C LYS A 91 -1.75 -9.03 -20.94
N LYS A 92 -0.76 -9.58 -20.19
CA LYS A 92 -0.16 -10.89 -20.49
C LYS A 92 -1.16 -12.04 -20.58
N ASN A 93 -2.29 -11.95 -19.90
CA ASN A 93 -3.37 -12.95 -19.89
C ASN A 93 -4.43 -12.73 -20.99
N GLY A 94 -4.16 -11.88 -21.98
CA GLY A 94 -5.08 -11.59 -23.09
C GLY A 94 -6.21 -10.61 -22.75
N LYS A 95 -6.45 -10.27 -21.49
CA LYS A 95 -7.44 -9.24 -21.11
C LYS A 95 -6.92 -7.84 -21.45
N MET A 96 -7.81 -6.94 -21.79
CA MET A 96 -7.49 -5.55 -22.08
C MET A 96 -7.54 -4.71 -20.78
N ARG A 97 -6.56 -3.80 -20.63
CA ARG A 97 -6.55 -2.80 -19.56
C ARG A 97 -6.97 -1.46 -20.15
N PRO A 98 -8.07 -0.84 -19.69
CA PRO A 98 -8.41 0.51 -20.10
C PRO A 98 -7.41 1.51 -19.53
N LEU A 99 -6.91 2.41 -20.36
CA LEU A 99 -6.04 3.51 -20.00
C LEU A 99 -6.72 4.83 -20.35
N GLY A 100 -6.79 5.75 -19.41
CA GLY A 100 -7.33 7.09 -19.65
C GLY A 100 -6.19 8.09 -19.85
N ILE A 101 -6.13 8.73 -21.00
CA ILE A 101 -5.09 9.71 -21.36
C ILE A 101 -5.69 11.12 -21.23
N PRO A 102 -5.29 11.91 -20.21
CA PRO A 102 -5.73 13.29 -20.07
C PRO A 102 -5.14 14.18 -21.15
N SER A 103 -5.77 15.34 -21.41
CA SER A 103 -5.15 16.41 -22.19
C SER A 103 -3.85 16.89 -21.54
N PHE A 104 -2.95 17.48 -22.30
CA PHE A 104 -1.67 17.92 -21.74
C PHE A 104 -1.88 18.99 -20.64
N ARG A 105 -2.84 19.87 -20.82
CA ARG A 105 -3.23 20.87 -19.83
C ARG A 105 -3.66 20.26 -18.50
N ASP A 106 -4.46 19.21 -18.56
CA ASP A 106 -4.87 18.50 -17.37
C ASP A 106 -3.74 17.68 -16.75
N LYS A 107 -2.85 17.08 -17.57
CA LYS A 107 -1.62 16.43 -17.07
C LYS A 107 -0.77 17.41 -16.27
N LEU A 108 -0.57 18.61 -16.79
CA LEU A 108 0.26 19.65 -16.15
C LEU A 108 -0.33 20.09 -14.81
N LEU A 109 -1.65 20.35 -14.74
CA LEU A 109 -2.32 20.73 -13.52
C LEU A 109 -2.38 19.58 -12.51
N GLN A 110 -2.65 18.35 -12.98
CA GLN A 110 -2.62 17.16 -12.14
C GLN A 110 -1.23 16.91 -11.55
N GLU A 111 -0.14 17.16 -12.29
CA GLU A 111 1.21 17.05 -11.75
C GLU A 111 1.48 18.09 -10.65
N ALA A 112 1.03 19.32 -10.82
CA ALA A 112 1.13 20.35 -9.78
C ALA A 112 0.35 19.95 -8.51
N VAL A 113 -0.86 19.42 -8.66
CA VAL A 113 -1.67 18.88 -7.55
C VAL A 113 -0.97 17.67 -6.91
N ARG A 114 -0.42 16.74 -7.71
CA ARG A 114 0.31 15.57 -7.21
C ARG A 114 1.50 15.95 -6.35
N MET A 115 2.28 16.96 -6.76
CA MET A 115 3.42 17.46 -5.99
C MET A 115 3.00 17.98 -4.61
N ILE A 116 1.89 18.70 -4.52
CA ILE A 116 1.34 19.19 -3.24
C ILE A 116 0.85 18.02 -2.39
N LEU A 117 0.10 17.09 -2.97
CA LEU A 117 -0.38 15.91 -2.26
C LEU A 117 0.77 15.03 -1.75
N GLU A 118 1.81 14.84 -2.56
CA GLU A 118 3.01 14.09 -2.17
C GLU A 118 3.70 14.73 -0.96
N ALA A 119 3.86 16.06 -0.97
CA ALA A 119 4.45 16.80 0.16
C ALA A 119 3.64 16.65 1.46
N ILE A 120 2.31 16.48 1.37
CA ILE A 120 1.42 16.30 2.52
C ILE A 120 1.41 14.86 3.00
N TYR A 121 1.28 13.89 2.08
CA TYR A 121 0.95 12.51 2.45
C TYR A 121 2.15 11.56 2.53
N GLU A 122 3.25 11.81 1.79
CA GLU A 122 4.43 10.94 1.85
C GLU A 122 5.01 10.78 3.27
N PRO A 123 5.08 11.84 4.11
CA PRO A 123 5.55 11.70 5.48
C PRO A 123 4.64 10.87 6.40
N VAL A 124 3.37 10.71 6.04
CA VAL A 124 2.36 10.04 6.89
C VAL A 124 1.93 8.68 6.38
N PHE A 125 2.31 8.31 5.16
CA PHE A 125 2.06 6.97 4.64
C PHE A 125 2.76 5.90 5.47
N ASP A 126 2.10 4.77 5.62
CA ASP A 126 2.67 3.63 6.34
C ASP A 126 4.00 3.17 5.72
N SER A 127 4.94 2.79 6.58
CA SER A 127 6.26 2.29 6.14
C SER A 127 6.17 0.98 5.35
N ASN A 128 5.08 0.24 5.48
CA ASN A 128 4.84 -1.04 4.80
C ASN A 128 4.16 -0.87 3.43
N SER A 129 3.85 0.37 3.02
CA SER A 129 3.32 0.69 1.69
C SER A 129 4.44 1.10 0.73
N HIS A 130 4.53 0.48 -0.45
CA HIS A 130 5.67 0.62 -1.37
C HIS A 130 5.31 1.07 -2.79
N GLY A 131 4.13 0.78 -3.31
CA GLY A 131 3.75 1.09 -4.69
C GLY A 131 3.57 2.59 -4.94
N PHE A 132 4.04 3.08 -6.10
CA PHE A 132 3.86 4.47 -6.55
C PHE A 132 4.38 5.55 -5.59
N ARG A 133 5.39 5.26 -4.81
CA ARG A 133 5.99 6.18 -3.84
C ARG A 133 7.43 6.51 -4.20
N PRO A 134 7.93 7.74 -3.91
CA PRO A 134 9.33 8.10 -4.10
C PRO A 134 10.26 7.15 -3.33
N HIS A 135 11.39 6.79 -3.97
CA HIS A 135 12.43 5.93 -3.38
C HIS A 135 11.94 4.53 -2.94
N ARG A 136 10.76 4.09 -3.40
CA ARG A 136 10.21 2.76 -3.13
C ARG A 136 9.96 1.99 -4.43
N SER A 137 10.07 0.67 -4.36
CA SER A 137 9.97 -0.21 -5.52
C SER A 137 9.51 -1.62 -5.09
N CYS A 138 9.29 -2.53 -6.04
CA CYS A 138 9.08 -3.95 -5.74
C CYS A 138 10.25 -4.52 -4.91
N HIS A 139 11.49 -4.10 -5.19
CA HIS A 139 12.66 -4.58 -4.44
C HIS A 139 12.64 -4.14 -2.98
N THR A 140 12.19 -2.92 -2.68
CA THR A 140 12.06 -2.48 -1.28
C THR A 140 10.95 -3.24 -0.55
N ALA A 141 9.84 -3.58 -1.23
CA ALA A 141 8.78 -4.42 -0.68
C ALA A 141 9.29 -5.84 -0.38
N LEU A 142 9.98 -6.48 -1.33
CA LEU A 142 10.56 -7.81 -1.16
C LEU A 142 11.63 -7.85 -0.05
N SER A 143 12.46 -6.80 0.05
CA SER A 143 13.45 -6.68 1.11
C SER A 143 12.78 -6.58 2.49
N GLN A 144 11.67 -5.88 2.58
CA GLN A 144 10.89 -5.78 3.81
C GLN A 144 10.23 -7.11 4.17
N ILE A 145 9.65 -7.82 3.20
CA ILE A 145 9.11 -9.18 3.41
C ILE A 145 10.21 -10.08 3.98
N LYS A 146 11.38 -10.12 3.35
CA LYS A 146 12.51 -10.94 3.82
C LYS A 146 12.90 -10.63 5.27
N LYS A 147 12.82 -9.36 5.70
CA LYS A 147 13.17 -8.92 7.04
C LYS A 147 12.06 -9.20 8.05
N ASP A 148 10.83 -8.82 7.73
CA ASP A 148 9.75 -8.72 8.72
C ASP A 148 8.90 -9.99 8.81
N PHE A 149 8.94 -10.88 7.80
CA PHE A 149 8.13 -12.10 7.76
C PHE A 149 8.83 -13.33 8.36
N THR A 150 9.90 -13.13 9.11
CA THR A 150 10.58 -14.21 9.84
C THR A 150 9.63 -14.81 10.90
N GLY A 151 9.49 -16.15 10.89
CA GLY A 151 8.63 -16.89 11.82
C GLY A 151 7.14 -16.84 11.47
N ILE A 152 6.79 -16.40 10.29
CA ILE A 152 5.42 -16.46 9.77
C ILE A 152 5.09 -17.89 9.33
N VAL A 153 3.89 -18.34 9.66
CA VAL A 153 3.35 -19.69 9.37
C VAL A 153 2.32 -19.62 8.25
N TRP A 154 1.52 -18.58 8.21
CA TRP A 154 0.44 -18.40 7.23
C TRP A 154 0.59 -17.09 6.49
N PHE A 155 0.25 -17.11 5.21
CA PHE A 155 0.18 -15.93 4.34
C PHE A 155 -1.26 -15.73 3.90
N ILE A 156 -1.75 -14.49 3.98
CA ILE A 156 -3.00 -14.06 3.35
C ILE A 156 -2.59 -13.16 2.19
N GLU A 157 -2.67 -13.67 0.97
CA GLU A 157 -2.46 -12.90 -0.25
C GLU A 157 -3.77 -12.24 -0.63
N GLY A 158 -3.78 -10.94 -0.86
CA GLY A 158 -4.99 -10.21 -1.17
C GLY A 158 -4.86 -9.31 -2.38
N ASP A 159 -5.90 -9.33 -3.21
CA ASP A 159 -6.10 -8.48 -4.38
C ASP A 159 -7.45 -7.78 -4.28
N ILE A 160 -7.51 -6.52 -4.67
CA ILE A 160 -8.75 -5.73 -4.65
C ILE A 160 -9.32 -5.68 -6.06
N THR A 161 -10.55 -6.15 -6.23
CA THR A 161 -11.20 -6.21 -7.55
C THR A 161 -11.32 -4.83 -8.18
N GLY A 162 -10.59 -4.60 -9.27
CA GLY A 162 -10.66 -3.34 -10.02
C GLY A 162 -10.44 -2.09 -9.16
N CYS A 163 -9.47 -2.10 -8.27
CA CYS A 163 -9.28 -1.06 -7.26
C CYS A 163 -9.40 0.36 -7.83
N PHE A 164 -8.61 0.67 -8.87
CA PHE A 164 -8.63 2.00 -9.50
C PHE A 164 -9.97 2.38 -10.10
N ASP A 165 -10.73 1.42 -10.60
CA ASP A 165 -12.02 1.65 -11.27
C ASP A 165 -13.18 1.76 -10.27
N ASN A 166 -12.98 1.31 -9.01
CA ASN A 166 -14.00 1.24 -7.98
C ASN A 166 -13.77 2.18 -6.78
N ILE A 167 -12.74 3.03 -6.81
CA ILE A 167 -12.56 4.06 -5.76
C ILE A 167 -13.80 4.94 -5.69
N ASP A 168 -14.45 4.97 -4.53
CA ASP A 168 -15.60 5.86 -4.31
C ASP A 168 -15.11 7.30 -4.19
N HIS A 169 -15.66 8.18 -5.04
CA HIS A 169 -15.24 9.58 -5.12
C HIS A 169 -15.51 10.36 -3.84
N GLU A 170 -16.67 10.16 -3.21
CA GLU A 170 -17.01 10.92 -2.01
C GLU A 170 -16.23 10.40 -0.80
N VAL A 171 -16.05 9.10 -0.66
CA VAL A 171 -15.17 8.51 0.37
C VAL A 171 -13.73 9.02 0.21
N LEU A 172 -13.21 9.07 -1.02
CA LEU A 172 -11.86 9.62 -1.28
C LEU A 172 -11.77 11.09 -0.86
N ILE A 173 -12.78 11.90 -1.19
CA ILE A 173 -12.81 13.32 -0.80
C ILE A 173 -12.91 13.45 0.73
N ASP A 174 -13.67 12.60 1.41
CA ASP A 174 -13.77 12.60 2.87
C ASP A 174 -12.43 12.23 3.51
N VAL A 175 -11.72 11.25 2.97
CA VAL A 175 -10.36 10.89 3.40
C VAL A 175 -9.40 12.07 3.22
N LEU A 176 -9.42 12.73 2.05
CA LEU A 176 -8.63 13.94 1.79
C LEU A 176 -8.99 15.07 2.76
N ALA A 177 -10.29 15.26 3.04
CA ALA A 177 -10.80 16.30 3.91
C ALA A 177 -10.39 16.13 5.39
N LYS A 178 -9.90 14.96 5.81
CA LYS A 178 -9.29 14.80 7.14
C LYS A 178 -8.10 15.74 7.32
N LYS A 179 -7.26 15.91 6.29
CA LYS A 179 -6.04 16.72 6.30
C LYS A 179 -6.12 18.02 5.51
N ILE A 180 -7.00 18.11 4.52
CA ILE A 180 -7.09 19.26 3.60
C ILE A 180 -8.40 20.02 3.87
N LYS A 181 -8.30 21.24 4.39
CA LYS A 181 -9.42 22.13 4.66
C LYS A 181 -9.47 23.30 3.65
N ASP A 182 -9.28 22.97 2.37
CA ASP A 182 -9.35 23.92 1.25
C ASP A 182 -10.39 23.41 0.24
N SER A 183 -11.58 23.99 0.28
CA SER A 183 -12.71 23.59 -0.56
C SER A 183 -12.44 23.75 -2.06
N LYS A 184 -11.70 24.80 -2.46
CA LYS A 184 -11.32 24.99 -3.87
C LYS A 184 -10.39 23.89 -4.36
N PHE A 185 -9.43 23.50 -3.54
CA PHE A 185 -8.50 22.42 -3.85
C PHE A 185 -9.21 21.05 -3.94
N LEU A 186 -10.10 20.75 -2.98
CA LEU A 186 -10.89 19.51 -3.01
C LEU A 186 -11.86 19.47 -4.19
N ASN A 187 -12.49 20.62 -4.52
CA ASN A 187 -13.37 20.70 -5.68
C ASN A 187 -12.63 20.50 -7.00
N LEU A 188 -11.37 20.93 -7.10
CA LEU A 188 -10.53 20.66 -8.27
C LEU A 188 -10.27 19.14 -8.42
N ILE A 189 -9.96 18.46 -7.33
CA ILE A 189 -9.81 16.99 -7.34
C ILE A 189 -11.12 16.31 -7.77
N ARG A 190 -12.27 16.76 -7.25
CA ARG A 190 -13.58 16.26 -7.72
C ARG A 190 -13.79 16.44 -9.22
N GLN A 191 -13.34 17.56 -9.81
CA GLN A 191 -13.43 17.77 -11.25
C GLN A 191 -12.60 16.72 -12.02
N PHE A 192 -11.37 16.39 -11.57
CA PHE A 192 -10.58 15.33 -12.19
C PHE A 192 -11.26 13.97 -12.11
N LEU A 193 -11.85 13.64 -10.97
CA LEU A 193 -12.55 12.36 -10.77
C LEU A 193 -13.81 12.24 -11.64
N LYS A 194 -14.55 13.34 -11.80
CA LYS A 194 -15.84 13.39 -12.51
C LYS A 194 -15.71 13.81 -13.99
N ALA A 195 -14.50 14.01 -14.50
CA ALA A 195 -14.27 14.47 -15.87
C ALA A 195 -14.83 13.53 -16.96
N GLY A 196 -14.96 12.24 -16.65
CA GLY A 196 -15.42 11.24 -17.60
C GLY A 196 -14.34 10.78 -18.58
N TYR A 197 -14.75 10.00 -19.56
CA TYR A 197 -13.88 9.55 -20.65
C TYR A 197 -14.57 9.55 -22.00
N VAL A 198 -13.77 9.66 -23.05
CA VAL A 198 -14.22 9.53 -24.43
C VAL A 198 -13.69 8.22 -24.99
N GLU A 199 -14.59 7.39 -25.49
CA GLU A 199 -14.33 6.13 -26.13
C GLU A 199 -15.15 6.02 -27.42
N ASN A 200 -14.54 5.69 -28.55
CA ASN A 200 -15.19 5.64 -29.87
C ASN A 200 -15.99 6.92 -30.19
N TRP A 201 -15.42 8.08 -29.85
CA TRP A 201 -16.05 9.41 -30.02
C TRP A 201 -17.32 9.64 -29.19
N GLN A 202 -17.61 8.76 -28.22
CA GLN A 202 -18.75 8.91 -27.29
C GLN A 202 -18.23 9.29 -25.89
N TYR A 203 -18.88 10.30 -25.31
CA TYR A 203 -18.61 10.72 -23.94
C TYR A 203 -19.32 9.79 -22.95
N ASN A 204 -18.54 9.33 -21.95
CA ASN A 204 -19.04 8.51 -20.85
C ASN A 204 -18.74 9.18 -19.52
N LYS A 205 -19.72 9.22 -18.64
CA LYS A 205 -19.56 9.74 -17.28
C LYS A 205 -18.80 8.75 -16.41
N THR A 206 -17.98 9.25 -15.48
CA THR A 206 -17.33 8.43 -14.46
C THR A 206 -18.07 8.65 -13.13
N TYR A 207 -18.59 7.57 -12.57
CA TYR A 207 -19.30 7.58 -11.29
C TYR A 207 -18.42 7.09 -10.13
N SER A 208 -17.43 6.29 -10.42
CA SER A 208 -16.42 5.78 -9.48
C SER A 208 -15.08 5.67 -10.20
N GLY A 209 -14.02 5.49 -9.43
CA GLY A 209 -12.69 5.24 -9.93
C GLY A 209 -11.88 6.49 -10.25
N THR A 210 -10.59 6.26 -10.35
CA THR A 210 -9.62 7.23 -10.87
C THR A 210 -9.14 6.74 -12.22
N PRO A 211 -9.04 7.59 -13.27
CA PRO A 211 -8.60 7.15 -14.57
C PRO A 211 -7.24 6.43 -14.49
N GLN A 212 -7.18 5.17 -14.93
CA GLN A 212 -5.90 4.47 -15.06
C GLN A 212 -5.06 5.20 -16.13
N GLY A 213 -3.99 5.89 -15.69
CA GLY A 213 -3.17 6.76 -16.56
C GLY A 213 -3.30 8.26 -16.25
N GLY A 214 -4.21 8.66 -15.36
CA GLY A 214 -4.21 10.01 -14.77
C GLY A 214 -2.97 10.22 -13.90
N ILE A 215 -2.38 11.42 -13.95
CA ILE A 215 -1.14 11.73 -13.22
C ILE A 215 -1.34 11.70 -11.70
N CYS A 216 -2.51 12.14 -11.20
CA CYS A 216 -2.86 12.10 -9.78
C CYS A 216 -3.36 10.73 -9.32
N SER A 217 -3.78 9.83 -10.21
CA SER A 217 -4.45 8.58 -9.84
C SER A 217 -3.64 7.70 -8.89
N PRO A 218 -2.31 7.52 -9.06
CA PRO A 218 -1.52 6.69 -8.15
C PRO A 218 -1.46 7.23 -6.72
N ILE A 219 -1.28 8.55 -6.54
CA ILE A 219 -1.23 9.14 -5.19
C ILE A 219 -2.60 9.14 -4.53
N LEU A 220 -3.67 9.39 -5.28
CA LEU A 220 -5.04 9.34 -4.77
C LEU A 220 -5.40 7.92 -4.32
N ALA A 221 -5.03 6.89 -5.09
CA ALA A 221 -5.19 5.50 -4.70
C ALA A 221 -4.39 5.16 -3.42
N ASN A 222 -3.15 5.64 -3.30
CA ASN A 222 -2.35 5.44 -2.09
C ASN A 222 -2.97 6.13 -0.87
N ILE A 223 -3.51 7.35 -1.03
CA ILE A 223 -4.20 8.07 0.05
C ILE A 223 -5.45 7.28 0.50
N TYR A 224 -6.22 6.76 -0.46
CA TYR A 224 -7.41 5.95 -0.19
C TYR A 224 -7.06 4.65 0.54
N LEU A 225 -6.07 3.92 0.04
CA LEU A 225 -5.64 2.64 0.61
C LEU A 225 -4.80 2.78 1.88
N ASN A 226 -4.35 3.98 2.23
CA ASN A 226 -3.72 4.21 3.54
C ASN A 226 -4.70 3.97 4.70
N GLU A 227 -6.00 4.09 4.48
CA GLU A 227 -7.01 3.69 5.47
C GLU A 227 -6.94 2.18 5.75
N LEU A 228 -6.67 1.34 4.74
CA LEU A 228 -6.42 -0.09 4.91
C LEU A 228 -5.09 -0.34 5.66
N ASP A 229 -4.04 0.42 5.35
CA ASP A 229 -2.76 0.31 6.07
C ASP A 229 -2.95 0.63 7.57
N MET A 230 -3.74 1.65 7.89
CA MET A 230 -4.10 2.00 9.27
C MET A 230 -4.91 0.88 9.94
N LYS A 231 -5.85 0.25 9.21
CA LYS A 231 -6.58 -0.93 9.69
C LYS A 231 -5.65 -2.11 9.98
N PHE A 232 -4.69 -2.36 9.12
CA PHE A 232 -3.66 -3.39 9.37
C PHE A 232 -2.82 -3.08 10.62
N ARG A 233 -2.51 -1.81 10.90
CA ARG A 233 -1.82 -1.41 12.14
C ARG A 233 -2.68 -1.67 13.39
N GLU A 234 -3.98 -1.38 13.32
CA GLU A 234 -4.92 -1.69 14.40
C GLU A 234 -4.99 -3.21 14.65
N MET A 235 -5.17 -4.00 13.58
CA MET A 235 -5.20 -5.46 13.66
C MET A 235 -3.90 -6.02 14.25
N LYS A 236 -2.75 -5.51 13.80
CA LYS A 236 -1.45 -5.87 14.35
C LYS A 236 -1.34 -5.60 15.84
N ALA A 237 -1.72 -4.41 16.28
CA ALA A 237 -1.64 -4.03 17.70
C ALA A 237 -2.51 -4.91 18.60
N ARG A 238 -3.65 -5.40 18.09
CA ARG A 238 -4.56 -6.29 18.81
C ARG A 238 -4.09 -7.76 18.77
N PHE A 239 -3.50 -8.19 17.65
CA PHE A 239 -3.15 -9.59 17.41
C PHE A 239 -1.81 -9.99 18.02
N ASP A 240 -0.81 -9.11 17.96
CA ASP A 240 0.56 -9.42 18.38
C ASP A 240 0.63 -9.77 19.86
N ARG A 241 1.24 -10.91 20.14
CA ARG A 241 1.65 -11.34 21.49
C ARG A 241 3.10 -11.79 21.40
N PRO A 242 4.05 -10.98 21.86
CA PRO A 242 5.43 -11.39 21.90
C PRO A 242 5.61 -12.56 22.86
N ARG A 243 6.51 -13.45 22.52
CA ARG A 243 6.89 -14.55 23.42
C ARG A 243 7.48 -13.97 24.69
N THR A 244 7.00 -14.45 25.86
CA THR A 244 7.60 -14.09 27.14
C THR A 244 8.69 -15.09 27.48
N ASN A 245 9.80 -14.63 28.05
CA ASN A 245 10.92 -15.49 28.45
C ASN A 245 10.54 -16.48 29.59
N ASN A 246 9.37 -16.33 30.19
CA ASN A 246 8.86 -17.14 31.31
C ASN A 246 7.87 -18.23 30.88
N GLU A 247 7.73 -18.51 29.58
CA GLU A 247 6.85 -19.59 29.16
C GLU A 247 7.44 -20.94 29.56
N LEU A 248 6.65 -21.73 30.30
CA LEU A 248 7.00 -23.10 30.65
C LEU A 248 7.15 -23.96 29.38
N GLN A 249 8.04 -24.92 29.44
CA GLN A 249 8.21 -25.91 28.37
C GLN A 249 6.90 -26.70 28.19
N THR A 250 6.63 -27.14 26.97
CA THR A 250 5.47 -28.02 26.70
C THR A 250 5.58 -29.28 27.56
N PRO A 251 4.48 -29.84 28.06
CA PRO A 251 4.50 -31.04 28.90
C PRO A 251 5.24 -32.20 28.23
N GLU A 252 5.07 -32.36 26.90
CA GLU A 252 5.73 -33.41 26.12
C GLU A 252 7.25 -33.18 26.02
N TYR A 253 7.68 -31.96 25.74
CA TYR A 253 9.11 -31.63 25.69
C TYR A 253 9.75 -31.79 27.06
N HIS A 254 9.07 -31.37 28.12
CA HIS A 254 9.57 -31.49 29.49
C HIS A 254 9.69 -32.96 29.91
N ALA A 255 8.71 -33.82 29.54
CA ALA A 255 8.76 -35.25 29.83
C ALA A 255 9.97 -35.94 29.17
N ILE A 256 10.20 -35.67 27.88
CA ILE A 256 11.36 -36.21 27.17
C ILE A 256 12.69 -35.69 27.75
N ASP A 257 12.75 -34.37 28.05
CA ASP A 257 13.93 -33.76 28.65
C ASP A 257 14.31 -34.41 30.00
N LYS A 258 13.29 -34.67 30.82
CA LYS A 258 13.43 -35.33 32.11
C LYS A 258 13.94 -36.77 31.95
N GLU A 259 13.42 -37.52 30.97
CA GLU A 259 13.83 -38.87 30.69
C GLU A 259 15.27 -38.91 30.13
N MET A 260 15.62 -38.02 29.23
CA MET A 260 16.99 -37.87 28.72
C MET A 260 17.99 -37.58 29.83
N LYS A 261 17.63 -36.72 30.80
CA LYS A 261 18.50 -36.46 31.97
C LYS A 261 18.75 -37.69 32.83
N LYS A 262 17.73 -38.53 33.02
CA LYS A 262 17.88 -39.80 33.76
C LYS A 262 18.83 -40.74 33.00
N ILE A 263 18.61 -40.92 31.69
CA ILE A 263 19.44 -41.80 30.88
C ILE A 263 20.88 -41.29 30.84
N SER A 264 21.10 -39.99 30.72
CA SER A 264 22.43 -39.37 30.79
C SER A 264 23.15 -39.71 32.12
N TYR A 265 22.41 -39.59 33.23
CA TYR A 265 22.98 -39.99 34.55
C TYR A 265 23.41 -41.44 34.57
N TRP A 266 22.57 -42.38 34.06
CA TRP A 266 22.90 -43.81 34.03
C TRP A 266 24.03 -44.12 33.07
N ILE A 267 24.20 -43.45 31.91
CA ILE A 267 25.33 -43.58 31.00
C ILE A 267 26.66 -43.32 31.73
N ASP A 268 26.65 -42.32 32.63
CA ASP A 268 27.86 -41.91 33.36
C ASP A 268 28.18 -42.85 34.54
N HIS A 269 27.17 -43.62 35.05
CA HIS A 269 27.31 -44.48 36.23
C HIS A 269 27.25 -45.97 35.91
N THR A 270 27.10 -46.38 34.64
CA THR A 270 27.08 -47.78 34.23
C THR A 270 28.46 -48.25 33.78
N ALA A 271 29.03 -49.23 34.49
CA ALA A 271 30.36 -49.79 34.23
C ALA A 271 30.34 -50.84 33.11
N ASP A 272 29.21 -51.49 32.88
CA ASP A 272 29.03 -52.52 31.85
C ASP A 272 29.01 -51.89 30.45
N PRO A 273 29.91 -52.24 29.51
CA PRO A 273 30.01 -51.67 28.18
C PRO A 273 28.78 -51.93 27.31
N ASP A 274 28.12 -53.08 27.40
CA ASP A 274 26.96 -53.41 26.58
C ASP A 274 25.71 -52.68 27.05
N ALA A 275 25.47 -52.67 28.35
CA ALA A 275 24.37 -51.87 28.94
C ALA A 275 24.53 -50.36 28.67
N ARG A 276 25.78 -49.86 28.69
CA ARG A 276 26.08 -48.45 28.36
C ARG A 276 25.76 -48.12 26.90
N LYS A 277 26.01 -49.06 25.98
CA LYS A 277 25.74 -48.91 24.56
C LYS A 277 24.25 -48.82 24.28
N GLU A 278 23.42 -49.62 24.97
CA GLU A 278 21.96 -49.56 24.88
C GLU A 278 21.40 -48.21 25.37
N LEU A 279 21.91 -47.73 26.50
CA LEU A 279 21.52 -46.40 27.03
C LEU A 279 21.86 -45.27 26.07
N ILE A 280 22.97 -45.31 25.39
CA ILE A 280 23.38 -44.33 24.37
C ILE A 280 22.40 -44.37 23.17
N GLN A 281 21.97 -45.55 22.72
CA GLN A 281 20.98 -45.68 21.64
C GLN A 281 19.61 -45.11 22.05
N GLN A 282 19.18 -45.39 23.27
CA GLN A 282 17.94 -44.80 23.82
C GLN A 282 18.03 -43.28 23.89
N TYR A 283 19.14 -42.74 24.38
CA TYR A 283 19.35 -41.28 24.42
C TYR A 283 19.31 -40.66 23.03
N GLN A 284 19.93 -41.27 22.03
CA GLN A 284 19.89 -40.77 20.65
C GLN A 284 18.50 -40.81 20.04
N THR A 285 17.71 -41.83 20.36
CA THR A 285 16.32 -41.94 19.90
C THR A 285 15.43 -40.82 20.52
N LEU A 286 15.54 -40.61 21.82
CA LEU A 286 14.83 -39.53 22.49
C LEU A 286 15.27 -38.15 22.02
N ASN A 287 16.54 -37.96 21.73
CA ASN A 287 17.07 -36.72 21.17
C ASN A 287 16.49 -36.42 19.78
N LYS A 288 16.29 -37.44 18.93
CA LYS A 288 15.60 -37.29 17.65
C LYS A 288 14.12 -36.86 17.86
N GLN A 289 13.41 -37.53 18.77
CA GLN A 289 12.02 -37.19 19.13
C GLN A 289 11.92 -35.76 19.69
N LYS A 290 12.82 -35.39 20.60
CA LYS A 290 12.85 -34.05 21.21
C LYS A 290 12.96 -32.92 20.16
N ARG A 291 13.69 -33.16 19.06
CA ARG A 291 13.86 -32.19 17.97
C ARG A 291 12.58 -31.97 17.14
N THR A 292 11.63 -32.90 17.18
CA THR A 292 10.36 -32.78 16.45
C THR A 292 9.24 -32.12 17.29
N ILE A 293 9.47 -31.95 18.59
CA ILE A 293 8.48 -31.37 19.51
C ILE A 293 8.85 -29.91 19.83
N PRO A 294 7.91 -28.97 19.74
CA PRO A 294 8.16 -27.58 20.11
C PRO A 294 8.50 -27.48 21.61
N CYS A 295 9.64 -26.86 21.91
CA CYS A 295 10.12 -26.67 23.30
C CYS A 295 9.14 -25.89 24.17
N HIS A 296 8.45 -24.93 23.58
CA HIS A 296 7.46 -24.06 24.24
C HIS A 296 6.16 -24.07 23.44
N PRO A 297 5.00 -23.85 24.09
CA PRO A 297 3.74 -23.65 23.38
C PRO A 297 3.92 -22.55 22.32
N GLN A 298 3.28 -22.68 21.16
CA GLN A 298 3.22 -21.60 20.18
C GLN A 298 2.24 -20.53 20.66
N THR A 299 2.59 -19.83 21.74
CA THR A 299 1.82 -18.70 22.28
C THR A 299 2.16 -17.39 21.58
N ASN A 300 3.24 -17.39 20.79
CA ASN A 300 3.67 -16.25 20.00
C ASN A 300 2.66 -15.98 18.88
N LYS A 301 2.05 -14.82 18.93
CA LYS A 301 1.18 -14.30 17.88
C LYS A 301 1.86 -13.14 17.19
N LYS A 302 1.93 -13.18 15.88
CA LYS A 302 2.54 -12.11 15.08
C LYS A 302 1.70 -11.85 13.85
N PHE A 303 1.40 -10.59 13.62
CA PHE A 303 0.80 -10.06 12.41
C PHE A 303 1.78 -9.10 11.74
N THR A 304 2.01 -9.26 10.47
CA THR A 304 2.81 -8.32 9.67
C THR A 304 2.18 -8.16 8.29
N PHE A 305 2.47 -7.05 7.61
CA PHE A 305 1.93 -6.83 6.28
C PHE A 305 2.90 -6.02 5.41
N VAL A 306 2.74 -6.14 4.11
CA VAL A 306 3.35 -5.29 3.08
C VAL A 306 2.31 -5.03 2.00
N ARG A 307 2.21 -3.79 1.51
CA ARG A 307 1.33 -3.41 0.42
C ARG A 307 2.14 -2.81 -0.74
N TYR A 308 1.83 -3.22 -1.94
CA TYR A 308 2.36 -2.64 -3.18
C TYR A 308 1.20 -2.22 -4.08
N ALA A 309 0.86 -0.94 -4.09
CA ALA A 309 -0.36 -0.41 -4.72
C ALA A 309 -1.63 -1.08 -4.16
N ASP A 310 -2.37 -1.80 -4.99
CA ASP A 310 -3.57 -2.57 -4.64
C ASP A 310 -3.28 -4.01 -4.21
N ASP A 311 -2.10 -4.54 -4.50
CA ASP A 311 -1.65 -5.84 -4.01
C ASP A 311 -1.14 -5.74 -2.56
N TRP A 312 -1.52 -6.68 -1.71
CA TRP A 312 -1.04 -6.74 -0.33
C TRP A 312 -0.83 -8.17 0.14
N LEU A 313 0.10 -8.32 1.05
CA LEU A 313 0.45 -9.57 1.70
C LEU A 313 0.42 -9.38 3.21
N VAL A 314 -0.34 -10.23 3.90
CA VAL A 314 -0.34 -10.32 5.36
C VAL A 314 0.31 -11.63 5.78
N GLY A 315 1.25 -11.56 6.72
CA GLY A 315 1.88 -12.72 7.34
C GLY A 315 1.39 -12.91 8.77
N VAL A 316 1.01 -14.11 9.11
CA VAL A 316 0.43 -14.47 10.41
C VAL A 316 1.20 -15.63 11.05
N CYS A 317 1.62 -15.46 12.30
CA CYS A 317 1.99 -16.54 13.19
C CYS A 317 0.77 -16.81 14.11
N GLY A 318 0.00 -17.83 13.79
CA GLY A 318 -1.27 -18.16 14.44
C GLY A 318 -1.91 -19.42 13.86
N THR A 319 -3.20 -19.64 14.10
CA THR A 319 -3.95 -20.74 13.53
C THR A 319 -4.60 -20.39 12.19
N LYS A 320 -5.05 -21.39 11.45
CA LYS A 320 -5.75 -21.17 10.17
C LYS A 320 -7.08 -20.45 10.38
N GLU A 321 -7.80 -20.79 11.43
CA GLU A 321 -9.08 -20.19 11.82
C GLU A 321 -8.90 -18.69 12.13
N GLU A 322 -7.80 -18.33 12.77
CA GLU A 322 -7.45 -16.92 12.99
C GLU A 322 -7.18 -16.18 11.68
N CYS A 323 -6.52 -16.83 10.72
CA CYS A 323 -6.30 -16.24 9.40
C CYS A 323 -7.61 -16.05 8.63
N GLU A 324 -8.53 -17.00 8.71
CA GLU A 324 -9.88 -16.90 8.12
C GLU A 324 -10.67 -15.74 8.75
N ALA A 325 -10.62 -15.60 10.08
CA ALA A 325 -11.25 -14.48 10.77
C ALA A 325 -10.66 -13.13 10.38
N LEU A 326 -9.32 -13.03 10.26
CA LEU A 326 -8.63 -11.83 9.80
C LEU A 326 -9.01 -11.48 8.35
N LYS A 327 -9.09 -12.47 7.46
CA LYS A 327 -9.52 -12.27 6.05
C LYS A 327 -10.94 -11.70 5.99
N ILE A 328 -11.87 -12.23 6.79
CA ILE A 328 -13.25 -11.75 6.86
C ILE A 328 -13.27 -10.29 7.33
N GLU A 329 -12.54 -9.96 8.40
CA GLU A 329 -12.47 -8.61 8.94
C GLU A 329 -11.91 -7.61 7.92
N ILE A 330 -10.89 -8.01 7.13
CA ILE A 330 -10.35 -7.19 6.03
C ILE A 330 -11.41 -6.96 4.95
N ALA A 331 -12.13 -8.02 4.55
CA ALA A 331 -13.18 -7.93 3.53
C ALA A 331 -14.33 -7.01 3.98
N GLU A 332 -14.75 -7.11 5.23
CA GLU A 332 -15.79 -6.25 5.83
C GLU A 332 -15.34 -4.79 5.89
N PHE A 333 -14.08 -4.53 6.27
CA PHE A 333 -13.53 -3.18 6.29
C PHE A 333 -13.49 -2.58 4.88
N LEU A 334 -12.97 -3.31 3.89
CA LEU A 334 -12.94 -2.88 2.50
C LEU A 334 -14.33 -2.55 1.98
N SER A 335 -15.31 -3.42 2.24
CA SER A 335 -16.68 -3.23 1.78
C SER A 335 -17.40 -2.07 2.48
N SER A 336 -17.33 -2.02 3.82
CA SER A 336 -18.12 -1.05 4.59
C SER A 336 -17.52 0.36 4.66
N LYS A 337 -16.19 0.47 4.61
CA LYS A 337 -15.48 1.76 4.78
C LYS A 337 -14.93 2.32 3.46
N LEU A 338 -14.49 1.45 2.59
CA LEU A 338 -13.85 1.86 1.32
C LEU A 338 -14.70 1.49 0.09
N HIS A 339 -15.87 0.91 0.26
CA HIS A 339 -16.74 0.46 -0.84
C HIS A 339 -16.00 -0.35 -1.91
N LEU A 340 -14.95 -1.08 -1.49
CA LEU A 340 -14.14 -1.95 -2.35
C LEU A 340 -14.46 -3.42 -2.07
N LYS A 341 -14.24 -4.27 -3.06
CA LYS A 341 -14.41 -5.71 -2.93
C LYS A 341 -13.09 -6.45 -2.98
N LEU A 342 -12.89 -7.33 -2.01
CA LEU A 342 -11.81 -8.31 -2.05
C LEU A 342 -12.05 -9.28 -3.22
N SER A 343 -11.00 -9.60 -3.98
CA SER A 343 -11.08 -10.59 -5.05
C SER A 343 -11.06 -11.99 -4.44
N GLU A 344 -12.19 -12.69 -4.44
CA GLU A 344 -12.29 -14.06 -3.90
C GLU A 344 -11.39 -15.04 -4.65
N GLU A 345 -11.31 -14.89 -5.99
CA GLU A 345 -10.50 -15.75 -6.86
C GLU A 345 -8.98 -15.61 -6.64
N LYS A 346 -8.54 -14.45 -6.16
CA LYS A 346 -7.11 -14.13 -6.00
C LYS A 346 -6.69 -13.96 -4.55
N THR A 347 -7.62 -14.10 -3.60
CA THR A 347 -7.29 -14.00 -2.18
C THR A 347 -7.19 -15.37 -1.58
N HIS A 348 -5.96 -15.78 -1.29
CA HIS A 348 -5.64 -17.11 -0.78
C HIS A 348 -5.05 -17.05 0.63
N ILE A 349 -5.28 -18.11 1.40
CA ILE A 349 -4.59 -18.37 2.66
C ILE A 349 -3.68 -19.56 2.40
N THR A 350 -2.37 -19.33 2.43
CA THR A 350 -1.33 -20.32 2.08
C THR A 350 -0.45 -20.60 3.29
N HIS A 351 -0.14 -21.85 3.56
CA HIS A 351 0.79 -22.22 4.62
C HIS A 351 2.22 -22.09 4.12
N SER A 352 3.15 -21.71 5.00
CA SER A 352 4.56 -21.47 4.65
C SER A 352 5.33 -22.70 4.16
N SER A 353 4.76 -23.91 4.26
CA SER A 353 5.33 -25.15 3.73
C SER A 353 4.87 -25.49 2.31
N GLU A 354 3.88 -24.78 1.78
CA GLU A 354 3.40 -24.90 0.40
C GLU A 354 4.16 -23.97 -0.54
#